data_92588fab127e0785a937299a7836996b
#
_entry.id   92588fab127e0785a937299a7836996b
#
_cell.length_a   1.000
_cell.length_b   1.000
_cell.length_c   1.000
_cell.angle_alpha   90.00
_cell.angle_beta   90.00
_cell.angle_gamma   90.00
#
_symmetry.space_group_name_H-M   'P 1'
#
loop_
_entity.id
_entity.type
_entity.pdbx_description
1 polymer ?
#
loop_
_entity_poly.entity_id
_entity_poly.type
_entity_poly.pdbx_seq_one_letter_code
_entity_poly.pdbx_strand_id
1 'polypeptide(L)'
;MSAALVTQYEEHLALVRNLSDNSIRGYVTDLESFLKHMEKLGIVEFNQLEIEHIRSWLANLQSTGIARATLTRRIVSIRAFTNWAAANGWLTSDLGANLAIPKPHKVLPEVLNIDEAAAVIKSLEVRVAEEPTALNFRDLAILEVLYGSGIRVSELCGLDIGDIDNSRNTLNVIGKASKQRVVPLGIPAMNALSNYLKNGRGEFANQLSQAAVFLGSRGKRIDQRTVRQVVYEAMKAVGATMGPHGLRHSAATHLLEGGADLRTVQEILGHASLATTQIYTHVSPERLQSAYKQAHPRA
;
A
#
# COMPACT_ATOMS: atom_id res chain seq x y z
N MET A 1 -4.62 28.37 -17.35
CA MET A 1 -4.06 27.19 -18.06
C MET A 1 -5.12 26.13 -18.27
N SER A 2 -5.12 25.43 -19.41
CA SER A 2 -6.27 24.71 -19.95
C SER A 2 -6.61 23.42 -19.18
N ALA A 3 -7.89 23.25 -18.77
CA ALA A 3 -8.44 21.99 -18.26
C ALA A 3 -8.21 20.82 -19.25
N ALA A 4 -8.21 21.10 -20.55
CA ALA A 4 -7.93 20.13 -21.61
C ALA A 4 -6.54 19.48 -21.46
N LEU A 5 -5.52 20.22 -21.05
CA LEU A 5 -4.18 19.69 -20.86
C LEU A 5 -4.13 18.71 -19.67
N VAL A 6 -4.81 19.04 -18.57
CA VAL A 6 -4.87 18.14 -17.39
C VAL A 6 -5.54 16.84 -17.79
N THR A 7 -6.65 16.90 -18.53
CA THR A 7 -7.36 15.71 -19.02
C THR A 7 -6.49 14.86 -19.94
N GLN A 8 -5.78 15.46 -20.91
CA GLN A 8 -4.89 14.74 -21.80
C GLN A 8 -3.72 14.08 -21.05
N TYR A 9 -3.17 14.77 -20.04
CA TYR A 9 -2.11 14.19 -19.22
C TYR A 9 -2.64 13.03 -18.36
N GLU A 10 -3.84 13.16 -17.80
CA GLU A 10 -4.50 12.08 -17.06
C GLU A 10 -4.73 10.83 -17.94
N GLU A 11 -5.23 11.04 -19.16
CA GLU A 11 -5.38 9.96 -20.14
C GLU A 11 -4.05 9.31 -20.49
N HIS A 12 -2.98 10.08 -20.69
CA HIS A 12 -1.63 9.55 -20.91
C HIS A 12 -1.16 8.69 -19.73
N LEU A 13 -1.36 9.15 -18.49
CA LEU A 13 -0.98 8.40 -17.30
C LEU A 13 -1.77 7.08 -17.19
N ALA A 14 -3.03 7.08 -17.57
CA ALA A 14 -3.90 5.91 -17.55
C ALA A 14 -3.57 4.93 -18.68
N LEU A 15 -3.60 5.39 -19.93
CA LEU A 15 -3.59 4.54 -21.12
C LEU A 15 -2.17 4.17 -21.58
N VAL A 16 -1.21 5.10 -21.49
CA VAL A 16 0.15 4.88 -21.98
C VAL A 16 1.08 4.38 -20.85
N ARG A 17 0.98 5.02 -19.66
CA ARG A 17 1.81 4.65 -18.51
C ARG A 17 1.21 3.52 -17.68
N ASN A 18 -0.05 3.18 -17.89
CA ASN A 18 -0.80 2.14 -17.16
C ASN A 18 -0.64 2.26 -15.64
N LEU A 19 -0.79 3.48 -15.12
CA LEU A 19 -0.67 3.75 -13.70
C LEU A 19 -1.98 3.42 -12.97
N SER A 20 -1.89 3.10 -11.69
CA SER A 20 -3.08 2.91 -10.85
C SER A 20 -3.79 4.26 -10.60
N ASP A 21 -5.12 4.22 -10.37
CA ASP A 21 -5.95 5.40 -10.09
C ASP A 21 -5.39 6.27 -8.95
N ASN A 22 -4.81 5.65 -7.92
CA ASN A 22 -4.18 6.39 -6.82
C ASN A 22 -2.91 7.12 -7.26
N SER A 23 -2.12 6.52 -8.17
CA SER A 23 -0.95 7.18 -8.75
C SER A 23 -1.38 8.33 -9.66
N ILE A 24 -2.36 8.09 -10.53
CA ILE A 24 -2.92 9.12 -11.44
C ILE A 24 -3.42 10.31 -10.63
N ARG A 25 -4.27 10.07 -9.62
CA ARG A 25 -4.74 11.12 -8.70
C ARG A 25 -3.60 11.90 -8.05
N GLY A 26 -2.55 11.21 -7.62
CA GLY A 26 -1.37 11.87 -7.03
C GLY A 26 -0.67 12.80 -8.01
N TYR A 27 -0.46 12.35 -9.25
CA TYR A 27 0.18 13.14 -10.31
C TYR A 27 -0.68 14.34 -10.73
N VAL A 28 -1.98 14.12 -10.92
CA VAL A 28 -2.94 15.18 -11.28
C VAL A 28 -3.02 16.23 -10.16
N THR A 29 -3.16 15.83 -8.91
CA THR A 29 -3.19 16.76 -7.76
C THR A 29 -1.91 17.59 -7.66
N ASP A 30 -0.75 16.98 -7.95
CA ASP A 30 0.52 17.72 -7.94
C ASP A 30 0.58 18.73 -9.09
N LEU A 31 0.12 18.35 -10.28
CA LEU A 31 0.01 19.24 -11.44
C LEU A 31 -0.94 20.41 -11.15
N GLU A 32 -2.13 20.15 -10.63
CA GLU A 32 -3.09 21.19 -10.25
C GLU A 32 -2.50 22.17 -9.24
N SER A 33 -1.76 21.65 -8.24
CA SER A 33 -1.05 22.49 -7.28
C SER A 33 0.00 23.39 -7.94
N PHE A 34 0.71 22.87 -8.93
CA PHE A 34 1.66 23.64 -9.72
C PHE A 34 0.95 24.70 -10.56
N LEU A 35 -0.09 24.35 -11.31
CA LEU A 35 -0.86 25.28 -12.14
C LEU A 35 -1.47 26.42 -11.32
N LYS A 36 -2.01 26.10 -10.14
CA LYS A 36 -2.52 27.11 -9.21
C LYS A 36 -1.43 28.07 -8.71
N HIS A 37 -0.18 27.60 -8.57
CA HIS A 37 0.94 28.49 -8.25
C HIS A 37 1.28 29.40 -9.43
N MET A 38 1.24 28.87 -10.67
CA MET A 38 1.46 29.67 -11.88
C MET A 38 0.44 30.79 -12.03
N GLU A 39 -0.85 30.49 -11.81
CA GLU A 39 -1.93 31.48 -11.85
C GLU A 39 -1.67 32.64 -10.86
N LYS A 40 -1.17 32.35 -9.66
CA LYS A 40 -0.81 33.36 -8.66
C LYS A 40 0.35 34.27 -9.13
N LEU A 41 1.23 33.77 -9.98
CA LEU A 41 2.32 34.53 -10.59
C LEU A 41 1.89 35.27 -11.86
N GLY A 42 0.61 35.17 -12.28
CA GLY A 42 0.08 35.80 -13.49
C GLY A 42 0.46 35.08 -14.78
N ILE A 43 0.98 33.84 -14.68
CA ILE A 43 1.40 33.04 -15.83
C ILE A 43 0.20 32.22 -16.29
N VAL A 44 -0.31 32.51 -17.48
CA VAL A 44 -1.51 31.89 -18.03
C VAL A 44 -1.25 30.98 -19.24
N GLU A 45 -0.08 31.12 -19.88
CA GLU A 45 0.30 30.34 -21.06
C GLU A 45 1.52 29.47 -20.80
N PHE A 46 1.53 28.26 -21.39
CA PHE A 46 2.61 27.27 -21.18
C PHE A 46 3.94 27.69 -21.83
N ASN A 47 3.90 28.48 -22.89
CA ASN A 47 5.09 29.02 -23.55
C ASN A 47 5.87 30.03 -22.68
N GLN A 48 5.23 30.57 -21.63
CA GLN A 48 5.85 31.46 -20.64
C GLN A 48 6.52 30.70 -19.48
N LEU A 49 6.37 29.36 -19.44
CA LEU A 49 6.96 28.58 -18.36
C LEU A 49 8.47 28.47 -18.51
N GLU A 50 9.14 28.72 -17.40
CA GLU A 50 10.59 28.60 -17.22
C GLU A 50 10.88 27.71 -16.01
N ILE A 51 12.12 27.22 -15.92
CA ILE A 51 12.54 26.37 -14.79
C ILE A 51 12.44 27.10 -13.45
N GLU A 52 12.60 28.41 -13.45
CA GLU A 52 12.50 29.30 -12.27
C GLU A 52 11.12 29.23 -11.65
N HIS A 53 10.08 29.09 -12.44
CA HIS A 53 8.70 28.96 -11.98
C HIS A 53 8.47 27.62 -11.25
N ILE A 54 9.06 26.55 -11.74
CA ILE A 54 9.03 25.25 -11.06
C ILE A 54 9.78 25.34 -9.74
N ARG A 55 10.96 25.97 -9.73
CA ARG A 55 11.76 26.18 -8.50
C ARG A 55 11.01 27.03 -7.48
N SER A 56 10.32 28.10 -7.92
CA SER A 56 9.47 28.94 -7.08
C SER A 56 8.36 28.14 -6.41
N TRP A 57 7.65 27.29 -7.19
CA TRP A 57 6.63 26.39 -6.62
C TRP A 57 7.20 25.44 -5.57
N LEU A 58 8.32 24.80 -5.87
CA LEU A 58 8.98 23.88 -4.93
C LEU A 58 9.46 24.59 -3.66
N ALA A 59 10.02 25.79 -3.78
CA ALA A 59 10.43 26.61 -2.64
C ALA A 59 9.23 27.04 -1.78
N ASN A 60 8.12 27.45 -2.41
CA ASN A 60 6.88 27.76 -1.70
C ASN A 60 6.34 26.53 -0.93
N LEU A 61 6.39 25.33 -1.52
CA LEU A 61 6.00 24.11 -0.84
C LEU A 61 6.91 23.80 0.35
N GLN A 62 8.21 24.00 0.19
CA GLN A 62 9.18 23.79 1.26
C GLN A 62 8.97 24.76 2.42
N SER A 63 8.65 26.03 2.17
CA SER A 63 8.35 27.03 3.20
C SER A 63 7.10 26.70 4.00
N THR A 64 6.15 25.93 3.46
CA THR A 64 4.96 25.44 4.18
C THR A 64 5.25 24.23 5.08
N GLY A 65 6.50 23.77 5.16
CA GLY A 65 6.90 22.67 6.05
C GLY A 65 6.50 21.29 5.57
N ILE A 66 6.23 21.07 4.27
CA ILE A 66 5.88 19.74 3.77
C ILE A 66 7.01 18.73 3.99
N ALA A 67 6.63 17.49 4.27
CA ALA A 67 7.59 16.41 4.46
C ALA A 67 8.49 16.23 3.22
N ARG A 68 9.79 15.98 3.45
CA ARG A 68 10.80 15.81 2.38
C ARG A 68 10.41 14.72 1.36
N ALA A 69 9.80 13.62 1.83
CA ALA A 69 9.30 12.56 0.95
C ALA A 69 8.20 13.06 0.00
N THR A 70 7.31 13.93 0.49
CA THR A 70 6.26 14.56 -0.33
C THR A 70 6.87 15.52 -1.36
N LEU A 71 7.88 16.30 -0.97
CA LEU A 71 8.60 17.18 -1.88
C LEU A 71 9.29 16.35 -2.99
N THR A 72 9.99 15.28 -2.63
CA THR A 72 10.63 14.37 -3.59
C THR A 72 9.62 13.79 -4.57
N ARG A 73 8.45 13.34 -4.09
CA ARG A 73 7.37 12.81 -4.94
C ARG A 73 6.88 13.89 -5.92
N ARG A 74 6.70 15.14 -5.47
CA ARG A 74 6.25 16.26 -6.31
C ARG A 74 7.29 16.64 -7.38
N ILE A 75 8.58 16.55 -7.06
CA ILE A 75 9.65 16.74 -8.05
C ILE A 75 9.57 15.66 -9.14
N VAL A 76 9.36 14.39 -8.75
CA VAL A 76 9.20 13.30 -9.72
C VAL A 76 7.95 13.49 -10.57
N SER A 77 6.85 13.93 -9.97
CA SER A 77 5.58 14.22 -10.66
C SER A 77 5.74 15.33 -11.69
N ILE A 78 6.31 16.47 -11.32
CA ILE A 78 6.49 17.59 -12.25
C ILE A 78 7.48 17.29 -13.37
N ARG A 79 8.55 16.52 -13.11
CA ARG A 79 9.44 16.03 -14.15
C ARG A 79 8.74 15.14 -15.17
N ALA A 80 7.88 14.25 -14.71
CA ALA A 80 7.09 13.40 -15.61
C ALA A 80 6.13 14.23 -16.48
N PHE A 81 5.51 15.25 -15.89
CA PHE A 81 4.65 16.17 -16.61
C PHE A 81 5.41 17.00 -17.66
N THR A 82 6.53 17.62 -17.30
CA THR A 82 7.29 18.47 -18.24
C THR A 82 7.88 17.66 -19.39
N ASN A 83 8.34 16.43 -19.13
CA ASN A 83 8.78 15.51 -20.18
C ASN A 83 7.65 15.17 -21.14
N TRP A 84 6.46 14.83 -20.64
CA TRP A 84 5.28 14.58 -21.46
C TRP A 84 4.84 15.83 -22.24
N ALA A 85 4.81 16.99 -21.57
CA ALA A 85 4.39 18.25 -22.19
C ALA A 85 5.34 18.69 -23.32
N ALA A 86 6.65 18.50 -23.15
CA ALA A 86 7.63 18.75 -24.20
C ALA A 86 7.47 17.77 -25.39
N ALA A 87 7.25 16.49 -25.12
CA ALA A 87 7.05 15.47 -26.16
C ALA A 87 5.75 15.69 -26.96
N ASN A 88 4.75 16.37 -26.38
CA ASN A 88 3.46 16.68 -27.04
C ASN A 88 3.33 18.13 -27.51
N GLY A 89 4.42 18.90 -27.53
CA GLY A 89 4.45 20.26 -28.09
C GLY A 89 3.81 21.34 -27.21
N TRP A 90 3.47 21.03 -25.95
CA TRP A 90 2.98 22.00 -24.98
C TRP A 90 4.09 22.88 -24.40
N LEU A 91 5.30 22.36 -24.36
CA LEU A 91 6.52 23.07 -23.96
C LEU A 91 7.57 22.95 -25.08
N THR A 92 8.42 23.95 -25.21
CA THR A 92 9.52 23.97 -26.17
C THR A 92 10.66 23.01 -25.77
N SER A 93 10.77 22.70 -24.48
CA SER A 93 11.78 21.78 -23.93
C SER A 93 11.33 21.17 -22.61
N ASP A 94 11.99 20.09 -22.16
CA ASP A 94 11.72 19.49 -20.85
C ASP A 94 12.38 20.31 -19.72
N LEU A 95 11.61 21.24 -19.15
CA LEU A 95 12.04 22.13 -18.07
C LEU A 95 12.43 21.38 -16.79
N GLY A 96 11.86 20.18 -16.57
CA GLY A 96 12.09 19.37 -15.38
C GLY A 96 13.32 18.46 -15.46
N ALA A 97 13.94 18.30 -16.63
CA ALA A 97 15.05 17.36 -16.85
C ALA A 97 16.20 17.54 -15.84
N ASN A 98 16.55 18.79 -15.53
CA ASN A 98 17.67 19.15 -14.67
C ASN A 98 17.26 19.43 -13.21
N LEU A 99 16.02 19.13 -12.80
CA LEU A 99 15.63 19.27 -11.40
C LEU A 99 16.32 18.19 -10.54
N ALA A 100 17.09 18.62 -9.55
CA ALA A 100 17.72 17.71 -8.62
C ALA A 100 16.67 17.00 -7.76
N ILE A 101 16.74 15.68 -7.68
CA ILE A 101 15.91 14.88 -6.79
C ILE A 101 16.67 14.72 -5.47
N PRO A 102 16.16 15.23 -4.32
CA PRO A 102 16.80 15.07 -3.04
C PRO A 102 16.99 13.56 -2.74
N LYS A 103 18.21 13.17 -2.40
CA LYS A 103 18.46 11.78 -1.99
C LYS A 103 17.61 11.46 -0.76
N PRO A 104 16.86 10.34 -0.78
CA PRO A 104 16.08 9.94 0.39
C PRO A 104 17.03 9.70 1.57
N HIS A 105 16.69 10.21 2.76
CA HIS A 105 17.32 9.69 3.96
C HIS A 105 16.87 8.23 4.11
N LYS A 106 17.84 7.33 4.13
CA LYS A 106 17.58 5.93 4.51
C LYS A 106 17.35 5.90 6.02
N VAL A 107 16.13 6.15 6.45
CA VAL A 107 15.70 5.77 7.79
C VAL A 107 15.42 4.26 7.68
N LEU A 108 16.12 3.46 8.49
CA LEU A 108 15.79 2.04 8.61
C LEU A 108 14.34 1.96 9.08
N PRO A 109 13.47 1.19 8.40
CA PRO A 109 12.10 1.05 8.85
C PRO A 109 12.10 0.43 10.25
N GLU A 110 11.25 0.96 11.12
CA GLU A 110 11.00 0.33 12.41
C GLU A 110 10.44 -1.07 12.16
N VAL A 111 10.99 -2.06 12.84
CA VAL A 111 10.58 -3.47 12.81
C VAL A 111 10.23 -3.85 14.23
N LEU A 112 9.03 -4.40 14.44
CA LEU A 112 8.70 -5.03 15.72
C LEU A 112 9.58 -6.26 15.91
N ASN A 113 10.01 -6.52 17.11
CA ASN A 113 10.51 -7.85 17.44
C ASN A 113 9.35 -8.85 17.60
N ILE A 114 9.67 -10.14 17.70
CA ILE A 114 8.65 -11.21 17.77
C ILE A 114 7.75 -11.05 19.00
N ASP A 115 8.31 -10.67 20.14
CA ASP A 115 7.55 -10.52 21.39
C ASP A 115 6.62 -9.31 21.32
N GLU A 116 7.05 -8.19 20.73
CA GLU A 116 6.20 -7.01 20.48
C GLU A 116 5.06 -7.35 19.52
N ALA A 117 5.32 -8.07 18.44
CA ALA A 117 4.29 -8.51 17.52
C ALA A 117 3.27 -9.43 18.20
N ALA A 118 3.75 -10.35 19.04
CA ALA A 118 2.90 -11.22 19.86
C ALA A 118 2.07 -10.41 20.86
N ALA A 119 2.66 -9.40 21.51
CA ALA A 119 1.96 -8.54 22.47
C ALA A 119 0.86 -7.72 21.82
N VAL A 120 1.09 -7.17 20.61
CA VAL A 120 0.06 -6.48 19.83
C VAL A 120 -1.14 -7.38 19.55
N ILE A 121 -0.90 -8.59 19.04
CA ILE A 121 -1.97 -9.55 18.74
C ILE A 121 -2.70 -9.96 20.02
N LYS A 122 -1.93 -10.26 21.08
CA LYS A 122 -2.49 -10.64 22.38
C LYS A 122 -3.42 -9.58 22.96
N SER A 123 -3.09 -8.31 22.81
CA SER A 123 -3.96 -7.20 23.25
C SER A 123 -5.34 -7.22 22.56
N LEU A 124 -5.38 -7.60 21.28
CA LEU A 124 -6.63 -7.74 20.54
C LEU A 124 -7.39 -9.02 20.90
N GLU A 125 -6.68 -10.13 21.15
CA GLU A 125 -7.30 -11.36 21.66
C GLU A 125 -8.00 -11.11 23.00
N VAL A 126 -7.36 -10.39 23.92
CA VAL A 126 -7.95 -10.01 25.22
C VAL A 126 -9.17 -9.15 24.99
N ARG A 127 -9.10 -8.13 24.11
CA ARG A 127 -10.24 -7.28 23.77
C ARG A 127 -11.43 -8.08 23.22
N VAL A 128 -11.17 -9.07 22.37
CA VAL A 128 -12.23 -9.96 21.84
C VAL A 128 -12.82 -10.83 22.97
N ALA A 129 -12.00 -11.29 23.91
CA ALA A 129 -12.48 -12.10 25.04
C ALA A 129 -13.33 -11.29 26.02
N GLU A 130 -12.97 -10.03 26.27
CA GLU A 130 -13.70 -9.12 27.18
C GLU A 130 -14.96 -8.55 26.51
N GLU A 131 -14.85 -8.16 25.24
CA GLU A 131 -15.92 -7.55 24.44
C GLU A 131 -16.03 -8.23 23.07
N PRO A 132 -16.78 -9.32 22.92
CA PRO A 132 -16.91 -10.08 21.68
C PRO A 132 -17.83 -9.38 20.65
N THR A 133 -17.44 -8.17 20.21
CA THR A 133 -18.16 -7.38 19.23
C THR A 133 -17.68 -7.68 17.79
N ALA A 134 -18.54 -7.44 16.82
CA ALA A 134 -18.21 -7.54 15.40
C ALA A 134 -16.95 -6.73 15.03
N LEU A 135 -16.81 -5.56 15.66
CA LEU A 135 -15.65 -4.68 15.46
C LEU A 135 -14.36 -5.34 15.95
N ASN A 136 -14.36 -5.90 17.16
CA ASN A 136 -13.19 -6.52 17.76
C ASN A 136 -12.79 -7.81 17.02
N PHE A 137 -13.76 -8.65 16.60
CA PHE A 137 -13.49 -9.80 15.72
C PHE A 137 -12.84 -9.39 14.40
N ARG A 138 -13.36 -8.31 13.77
CA ARG A 138 -12.81 -7.78 12.52
C ARG A 138 -11.37 -7.31 12.68
N ASP A 139 -11.12 -6.50 13.69
CA ASP A 139 -9.86 -5.84 13.93
C ASP A 139 -8.76 -6.86 14.27
N LEU A 140 -9.07 -7.90 15.08
CA LEU A 140 -8.17 -9.02 15.30
C LEU A 140 -7.87 -9.78 13.99
N ALA A 141 -8.89 -10.10 13.21
CA ALA A 141 -8.71 -10.78 11.92
C ALA A 141 -7.84 -9.96 10.94
N ILE A 142 -8.01 -8.63 10.90
CA ILE A 142 -7.18 -7.74 10.08
C ILE A 142 -5.70 -7.86 10.49
N LEU A 143 -5.38 -7.75 11.79
CA LEU A 143 -3.99 -7.80 12.27
C LEU A 143 -3.36 -9.18 12.04
N GLU A 144 -4.08 -10.24 12.34
CA GLU A 144 -3.63 -11.63 12.13
C GLU A 144 -3.36 -11.91 10.65
N VAL A 145 -4.26 -11.50 9.76
CA VAL A 145 -4.06 -11.69 8.31
C VAL A 145 -2.91 -10.85 7.80
N LEU A 146 -2.79 -9.57 8.17
CA LEU A 146 -1.70 -8.72 7.72
C LEU A 146 -0.34 -9.21 8.20
N TYR A 147 -0.23 -9.58 9.46
CA TYR A 147 1.04 -10.07 10.02
C TYR A 147 1.34 -11.48 9.54
N GLY A 148 0.38 -12.40 9.62
CA GLY A 148 0.55 -13.79 9.23
C GLY A 148 0.89 -13.99 7.76
N SER A 149 0.32 -13.20 6.86
CA SER A 149 0.55 -13.35 5.40
C SER A 149 1.52 -12.32 4.82
N GLY A 150 1.77 -11.23 5.51
CA GLY A 150 2.55 -10.11 5.00
C GLY A 150 1.97 -9.45 3.75
N ILE A 151 0.69 -9.60 3.43
CA ILE A 151 0.04 -8.97 2.28
C ILE A 151 -0.04 -7.44 2.42
N ARG A 152 -0.22 -6.74 1.28
CA ARG A 152 -0.40 -5.30 1.29
C ARG A 152 -1.80 -4.93 1.81
N VAL A 153 -1.90 -3.74 2.41
CA VAL A 153 -3.21 -3.22 2.87
C VAL A 153 -4.26 -3.18 1.76
N SER A 154 -3.84 -2.85 0.54
CA SER A 154 -4.75 -2.85 -0.61
C SER A 154 -5.21 -4.26 -1.01
N GLU A 155 -4.33 -5.25 -0.88
CA GLU A 155 -4.65 -6.66 -1.13
C GLU A 155 -5.64 -7.18 -0.09
N LEU A 156 -5.42 -6.88 1.21
CA LEU A 156 -6.36 -7.20 2.27
C LEU A 156 -7.75 -6.58 2.03
N CYS A 157 -7.80 -5.30 1.71
CA CYS A 157 -9.07 -4.63 1.38
C CYS A 157 -9.76 -5.24 0.17
N GLY A 158 -8.99 -5.79 -0.78
CA GLY A 158 -9.48 -6.41 -2.01
C GLY A 158 -10.05 -7.81 -1.85
N LEU A 159 -9.78 -8.51 -0.73
CA LEU A 159 -10.17 -9.91 -0.54
C LEU A 159 -11.68 -10.12 -0.63
N ASP A 160 -12.06 -11.14 -1.38
CA ASP A 160 -13.39 -11.71 -1.43
C ASP A 160 -13.47 -13.04 -0.68
N ILE A 161 -14.65 -13.45 -0.25
CA ILE A 161 -14.85 -14.71 0.50
C ILE A 161 -14.33 -15.90 -0.31
N GLY A 162 -14.48 -15.87 -1.64
CA GLY A 162 -13.96 -16.90 -2.53
C GLY A 162 -12.44 -16.98 -2.66
N ASP A 163 -11.71 -15.98 -2.14
CA ASP A 163 -10.26 -15.99 -2.15
C ASP A 163 -9.63 -16.79 -0.99
N ILE A 164 -10.46 -17.27 -0.07
CA ILE A 164 -10.02 -18.02 1.11
C ILE A 164 -10.12 -19.52 0.84
N ASP A 165 -8.99 -20.21 0.84
CA ASP A 165 -8.94 -21.67 0.80
C ASP A 165 -8.70 -22.22 2.21
N ASN A 166 -9.78 -22.61 2.87
CA ASN A 166 -9.73 -23.18 4.23
C ASN A 166 -9.06 -24.57 4.24
N SER A 167 -9.08 -25.30 3.14
CA SER A 167 -8.51 -26.66 3.07
C SER A 167 -6.99 -26.63 3.05
N ARG A 168 -6.42 -25.59 2.44
CA ARG A 168 -4.98 -25.38 2.29
C ARG A 168 -4.41 -24.31 3.22
N ASN A 169 -5.25 -23.59 3.97
CA ASN A 169 -4.88 -22.41 4.73
C ASN A 169 -4.13 -21.39 3.88
N THR A 170 -4.73 -20.97 2.76
CA THR A 170 -4.14 -20.02 1.85
C THR A 170 -5.13 -18.93 1.43
N LEU A 171 -4.58 -17.79 1.00
CA LEU A 171 -5.32 -16.69 0.40
C LEU A 171 -4.87 -16.49 -1.05
N ASN A 172 -5.82 -16.28 -1.96
CA ASN A 172 -5.56 -15.78 -3.30
C ASN A 172 -5.56 -14.25 -3.27
N VAL A 173 -4.42 -13.63 -3.55
CA VAL A 173 -4.33 -12.17 -3.54
C VAL A 173 -4.01 -11.62 -4.93
N ILE A 174 -4.66 -10.51 -5.28
CA ILE A 174 -4.43 -9.80 -6.53
C ILE A 174 -3.50 -8.63 -6.25
N GLY A 175 -2.30 -8.69 -6.81
CA GLY A 175 -1.27 -7.65 -6.69
C GLY A 175 -1.35 -6.59 -7.80
N LYS A 176 -0.29 -5.81 -7.92
CA LYS A 176 -0.16 -4.79 -8.97
C LYS A 176 -0.22 -5.44 -10.37
N ALA A 177 -0.87 -4.76 -11.31
CA ALA A 177 -1.11 -5.24 -12.68
C ALA A 177 -1.91 -6.56 -12.74
N SER A 178 -2.87 -6.75 -11.82
CA SER A 178 -3.77 -7.91 -11.73
C SER A 178 -3.04 -9.27 -11.63
N LYS A 179 -1.78 -9.27 -11.19
CA LYS A 179 -1.05 -10.53 -10.96
C LYS A 179 -1.58 -11.20 -9.71
N GLN A 180 -2.06 -12.41 -9.87
CA GLN A 180 -2.52 -13.26 -8.76
C GLN A 180 -1.35 -14.03 -8.16
N ARG A 181 -1.41 -14.25 -6.84
CA ARG A 181 -0.53 -15.19 -6.13
C ARG A 181 -1.25 -15.81 -4.95
N VAL A 182 -0.83 -17.02 -4.62
CA VAL A 182 -1.29 -17.74 -3.42
C VAL A 182 -0.34 -17.41 -2.27
N VAL A 183 -0.90 -17.04 -1.12
CA VAL A 183 -0.14 -16.69 0.08
C VAL A 183 -0.57 -17.62 1.22
N PRO A 184 0.37 -18.32 1.88
CA PRO A 184 0.06 -19.15 3.04
C PRO A 184 -0.41 -18.28 4.22
N LEU A 185 -1.27 -18.85 5.05
CA LEU A 185 -1.78 -18.24 6.26
C LEU A 185 -1.69 -19.22 7.42
N GLY A 186 -1.19 -18.76 8.55
CA GLY A 186 -1.07 -19.59 9.76
C GLY A 186 -2.42 -19.92 10.37
N ILE A 187 -2.45 -20.99 11.15
CA ILE A 187 -3.68 -21.45 11.83
C ILE A 187 -4.32 -20.35 12.70
N PRO A 188 -3.58 -19.57 13.51
CA PRO A 188 -4.17 -18.50 14.31
C PRO A 188 -4.89 -17.45 13.46
N ALA A 189 -4.30 -17.05 12.33
CA ALA A 189 -4.89 -16.08 11.43
C ALA A 189 -6.13 -16.64 10.69
N MET A 190 -6.11 -17.94 10.31
CA MET A 190 -7.30 -18.60 9.75
C MET A 190 -8.42 -18.68 10.77
N ASN A 191 -8.12 -18.99 12.04
CA ASN A 191 -9.11 -19.03 13.11
C ASN A 191 -9.72 -17.65 13.38
N ALA A 192 -8.91 -16.60 13.46
CA ALA A 192 -9.39 -15.23 13.65
C ALA A 192 -10.27 -14.78 12.47
N LEU A 193 -9.86 -15.10 11.25
CA LEU A 193 -10.63 -14.80 10.04
C LEU A 193 -11.97 -15.55 10.03
N SER A 194 -11.96 -16.85 10.32
CA SER A 194 -13.18 -17.69 10.38
C SER A 194 -14.12 -17.21 11.47
N ASN A 195 -13.58 -16.80 12.63
CA ASN A 195 -14.37 -16.27 13.74
C ASN A 195 -15.03 -14.93 13.35
N TYR A 196 -14.30 -14.04 12.70
CA TYR A 196 -14.90 -12.81 12.19
C TYR A 196 -15.99 -13.08 11.15
N LEU A 197 -15.76 -13.99 10.21
CA LEU A 197 -16.76 -14.32 9.19
C LEU A 197 -18.05 -14.88 9.80
N LYS A 198 -17.93 -15.73 10.83
CA LYS A 198 -19.03 -16.40 11.48
C LYS A 198 -19.80 -15.49 12.46
N ASN A 199 -19.08 -14.75 13.31
CA ASN A 199 -19.65 -14.05 14.46
C ASN A 199 -19.66 -12.52 14.33
N GLY A 200 -18.90 -11.93 13.39
CA GLY A 200 -18.78 -10.47 13.29
C GLY A 200 -19.28 -9.90 11.97
N ARG A 201 -18.92 -10.53 10.84
CA ARG A 201 -19.20 -9.95 9.52
C ARG A 201 -20.69 -9.70 9.28
N GLY A 202 -21.55 -10.59 9.77
CA GLY A 202 -23.01 -10.51 9.59
C GLY A 202 -23.61 -9.21 10.14
N GLU A 203 -23.06 -8.65 11.22
CA GLU A 203 -23.55 -7.39 11.80
C GLU A 203 -23.31 -6.16 10.91
N PHE A 204 -22.25 -6.20 10.08
CA PHE A 204 -21.98 -5.13 9.12
C PHE A 204 -22.63 -5.37 7.76
N ALA A 205 -22.98 -6.63 7.44
CA ALA A 205 -23.37 -7.02 6.10
C ALA A 205 -24.71 -6.41 5.67
N ASN A 206 -24.74 -5.89 4.44
CA ASN A 206 -25.93 -5.39 3.77
C ASN A 206 -25.79 -5.59 2.24
N GLN A 207 -26.72 -5.04 1.45
CA GLN A 207 -26.71 -5.17 -0.01
C GLN A 207 -25.43 -4.64 -0.68
N LEU A 208 -24.69 -3.72 -0.04
CA LEU A 208 -23.47 -3.13 -0.57
C LEU A 208 -22.22 -3.99 -0.28
N SER A 209 -22.33 -5.01 0.56
CA SER A 209 -21.20 -5.83 1.03
C SER A 209 -20.65 -6.77 -0.03
N GLN A 210 -21.51 -7.23 -0.93
CA GLN A 210 -21.13 -8.20 -1.97
C GLN A 210 -20.31 -9.37 -1.37
N ALA A 211 -19.28 -9.82 -2.08
CA ALA A 211 -18.38 -10.89 -1.65
C ALA A 211 -17.23 -10.42 -0.74
N ALA A 212 -17.12 -9.13 -0.42
CA ALA A 212 -15.99 -8.61 0.35
C ALA A 212 -15.84 -9.31 1.69
N VAL A 213 -14.60 -9.73 2.03
CA VAL A 213 -14.27 -10.32 3.33
C VAL A 213 -14.43 -9.25 4.43
N PHE A 214 -13.66 -8.20 4.35
CA PHE A 214 -13.65 -7.16 5.37
C PHE A 214 -14.59 -6.01 5.04
N LEU A 215 -15.44 -5.68 6.00
CA LEU A 215 -16.46 -4.65 5.87
C LEU A 215 -16.17 -3.46 6.79
N GLY A 216 -16.43 -2.26 6.29
CA GLY A 216 -16.51 -1.06 7.11
C GLY A 216 -17.85 -0.99 7.86
N SER A 217 -17.98 -0.05 8.79
CA SER A 217 -19.17 0.15 9.63
C SER A 217 -20.48 0.40 8.85
N ARG A 218 -20.38 0.81 7.57
CA ARG A 218 -21.55 1.04 6.69
C ARG A 218 -21.84 -0.15 5.77
N GLY A 219 -21.22 -1.30 6.00
CA GLY A 219 -21.42 -2.52 5.24
C GLY A 219 -20.75 -2.58 3.87
N LYS A 220 -20.12 -1.52 3.41
CA LYS A 220 -19.27 -1.54 2.20
C LYS A 220 -17.93 -2.22 2.50
N ARG A 221 -17.27 -2.70 1.44
CA ARG A 221 -15.88 -3.15 1.49
C ARG A 221 -15.03 -2.15 2.29
N ILE A 222 -14.21 -2.64 3.23
CA ILE A 222 -13.37 -1.79 4.06
C ILE A 222 -12.37 -1.00 3.21
N ASP A 223 -12.13 0.24 3.56
CA ASP A 223 -11.14 1.08 2.91
C ASP A 223 -9.78 1.02 3.61
N GLN A 224 -8.73 1.37 2.87
CA GLN A 224 -7.35 1.32 3.37
C GLN A 224 -7.09 2.28 4.54
N ARG A 225 -7.85 3.38 4.65
CA ARG A 225 -7.70 4.35 5.74
C ARG A 225 -8.17 3.74 7.04
N THR A 226 -9.33 3.06 7.01
CA THR A 226 -9.87 2.33 8.17
C THR A 226 -8.91 1.24 8.62
N VAL A 227 -8.36 0.43 7.69
CA VAL A 227 -7.37 -0.61 8.06
C VAL A 227 -6.11 0.00 8.66
N ARG A 228 -5.59 1.11 8.12
CA ARG A 228 -4.45 1.82 8.72
C ARG A 228 -4.76 2.28 10.13
N GLN A 229 -5.96 2.81 10.37
CA GLN A 229 -6.37 3.24 11.71
C GLN A 229 -6.40 2.07 12.69
N VAL A 230 -6.97 0.93 12.29
CA VAL A 230 -6.97 -0.31 13.11
C VAL A 230 -5.55 -0.72 13.49
N VAL A 231 -4.63 -0.73 12.52
CA VAL A 231 -3.22 -1.09 12.80
C VAL A 231 -2.57 -0.08 13.75
N TYR A 232 -2.73 1.23 13.52
CA TYR A 232 -2.15 2.26 14.40
C TYR A 232 -2.69 2.15 15.83
N GLU A 233 -3.98 1.91 16.00
CA GLU A 233 -4.56 1.73 17.34
C GLU A 233 -4.03 0.47 18.05
N ALA A 234 -3.87 -0.63 17.32
CA ALA A 234 -3.30 -1.85 17.87
C ALA A 234 -1.83 -1.67 18.29
N MET A 235 -1.03 -0.91 17.53
CA MET A 235 0.37 -0.65 17.85
C MET A 235 0.58 0.12 19.16
N LYS A 236 -0.42 0.85 19.65
CA LYS A 236 -0.36 1.55 20.94
C LYS A 236 -0.11 0.61 22.11
N ALA A 237 -0.51 -0.66 21.99
CA ALA A 237 -0.30 -1.66 23.04
C ALA A 237 1.19 -1.87 23.38
N VAL A 238 2.08 -1.60 22.44
CA VAL A 238 3.54 -1.71 22.60
C VAL A 238 4.25 -0.35 22.48
N GLY A 239 3.49 0.76 22.51
CA GLY A 239 4.05 2.11 22.38
C GLY A 239 4.62 2.44 21.00
N ALA A 240 4.35 1.62 19.97
CA ALA A 240 4.84 1.83 18.61
C ALA A 240 3.90 2.75 17.79
N THR A 241 4.49 3.44 16.82
CA THR A 241 3.74 4.30 15.86
C THR A 241 3.88 3.79 14.45
N MET A 242 3.63 2.49 14.27
CA MET A 242 3.84 1.77 13.03
C MET A 242 2.53 1.55 12.27
N GLY A 243 2.60 1.71 10.95
CA GLY A 243 1.48 1.39 10.06
C GLY A 243 1.60 0.00 9.41
N PRO A 244 0.66 -0.38 8.52
CA PRO A 244 0.64 -1.71 7.89
C PRO A 244 1.91 -2.06 7.09
N HIS A 245 2.62 -1.06 6.57
CA HIS A 245 3.88 -1.29 5.85
C HIS A 245 4.99 -1.77 6.78
N GLY A 246 5.10 -1.18 7.98
CA GLY A 246 6.04 -1.63 9.00
C GLY A 246 5.69 -3.04 9.51
N LEU A 247 4.41 -3.33 9.75
CA LEU A 247 3.94 -4.66 10.15
C LEU A 247 4.30 -5.73 9.11
N ARG A 248 4.10 -5.44 7.83
CA ARG A 248 4.55 -6.32 6.73
C ARG A 248 6.07 -6.48 6.70
N HIS A 249 6.81 -5.43 7.02
CA HIS A 249 8.27 -5.48 7.08
C HIS A 249 8.74 -6.36 8.24
N SER A 250 8.07 -6.26 9.40
CA SER A 250 8.30 -7.15 10.55
C SER A 250 8.02 -8.62 10.20
N ALA A 251 6.89 -8.90 9.54
CA ALA A 251 6.57 -10.25 9.06
C ALA A 251 7.65 -10.82 8.13
N ALA A 252 8.15 -10.00 7.19
CA ALA A 252 9.23 -10.38 6.28
C ALA A 252 10.54 -10.68 7.01
N THR A 253 10.90 -9.83 7.97
CA THR A 253 12.12 -9.99 8.80
C THR A 253 12.03 -11.28 9.63
N HIS A 254 10.91 -11.52 10.30
CA HIS A 254 10.71 -12.71 11.12
C HIS A 254 10.73 -14.00 10.30
N LEU A 255 10.19 -13.99 9.06
CA LEU A 255 10.33 -15.12 8.15
C LEU A 255 11.80 -15.43 7.81
N LEU A 256 12.61 -14.39 7.55
CA LEU A 256 14.03 -14.55 7.26
C LEU A 256 14.80 -15.05 8.50
N GLU A 257 14.55 -14.48 9.67
CA GLU A 257 15.14 -14.89 10.95
C GLU A 257 14.75 -16.33 11.32
N GLY A 258 13.53 -16.75 10.98
CA GLY A 258 13.04 -18.12 11.14
C GLY A 258 13.62 -19.12 10.12
N GLY A 259 14.51 -18.66 9.21
CA GLY A 259 15.24 -19.52 8.27
C GLY A 259 14.58 -19.67 6.89
N ALA A 260 13.53 -18.91 6.57
CA ALA A 260 13.02 -18.90 5.21
C ALA A 260 14.07 -18.27 4.26
N ASP A 261 14.26 -18.86 3.09
CA ASP A 261 15.13 -18.27 2.08
C ASP A 261 14.53 -16.97 1.49
N LEU A 262 15.41 -16.05 1.08
CA LEU A 262 15.02 -14.72 0.58
C LEU A 262 14.06 -14.81 -0.61
N ARG A 263 14.21 -15.81 -1.48
CA ARG A 263 13.36 -15.99 -2.65
C ARG A 263 11.93 -16.36 -2.26
N THR A 264 11.78 -17.31 -1.33
CA THR A 264 10.49 -17.69 -0.76
C THR A 264 9.78 -16.48 -0.13
N VAL A 265 10.50 -15.67 0.67
CA VAL A 265 9.93 -14.45 1.25
C VAL A 265 9.52 -13.45 0.19
N GLN A 266 10.31 -13.27 -0.88
CA GLN A 266 9.95 -12.39 -1.99
C GLN A 266 8.69 -12.86 -2.74
N GLU A 267 8.51 -14.16 -2.94
CA GLU A 267 7.33 -14.74 -3.57
C GLU A 267 6.08 -14.57 -2.70
N ILE A 268 6.15 -14.87 -1.39
CA ILE A 268 5.05 -14.62 -0.44
C ILE A 268 4.64 -13.15 -0.47
N LEU A 269 5.61 -12.25 -0.43
CA LEU A 269 5.35 -10.82 -0.40
C LEU A 269 4.95 -10.25 -1.79
N GLY A 270 5.29 -10.89 -2.89
CA GLY A 270 5.03 -10.39 -4.23
C GLY A 270 5.85 -9.13 -4.56
N HIS A 271 7.17 -9.17 -4.35
CA HIS A 271 8.09 -8.11 -4.74
C HIS A 271 8.40 -8.19 -6.24
N ALA A 272 8.05 -7.16 -7.00
CA ALA A 272 8.19 -7.10 -8.46
C ALA A 272 9.61 -6.76 -8.95
N SER A 273 10.60 -6.61 -8.08
CA SER A 273 11.92 -6.10 -8.43
C SER A 273 13.07 -7.02 -8.02
N LEU A 274 13.47 -7.86 -8.94
CA LEU A 274 14.89 -8.06 -9.29
C LEU A 274 14.94 -8.10 -10.81
N ALA A 275 15.62 -7.11 -11.38
CA ALA A 275 16.01 -7.13 -12.78
C ALA A 275 17.00 -8.28 -13.01
N THR A 276 16.48 -9.41 -13.43
CA THR A 276 17.20 -10.37 -14.28
C THR A 276 16.22 -11.44 -14.75
N THR A 277 16.09 -11.55 -16.04
CA THR A 277 15.49 -12.65 -16.77
C THR A 277 16.23 -13.94 -16.44
N GLN A 278 15.86 -14.62 -15.36
CA GLN A 278 16.25 -16.00 -15.12
C GLN A 278 14.99 -16.84 -15.01
N ILE A 279 15.00 -17.93 -15.75
CA ILE A 279 14.02 -18.98 -15.93
C ILE A 279 13.20 -19.22 -14.64
N TYR A 280 11.91 -18.82 -14.66
CA TYR A 280 10.97 -18.99 -13.57
C TYR A 280 10.64 -20.47 -13.39
N THR A 281 11.30 -21.11 -12.45
CA THR A 281 10.69 -22.22 -11.75
C THR A 281 9.83 -21.64 -10.64
N HIS A 282 8.50 -21.63 -10.81
CA HIS A 282 7.56 -21.26 -9.76
C HIS A 282 7.78 -22.16 -8.55
N VAL A 283 7.96 -21.56 -7.37
CA VAL A 283 7.93 -22.32 -6.13
C VAL A 283 6.49 -22.82 -5.95
N SER A 284 6.30 -24.13 -5.75
CA SER A 284 4.96 -24.68 -5.59
C SER A 284 4.28 -24.16 -4.30
N PRO A 285 2.95 -24.06 -4.26
CA PRO A 285 2.21 -23.65 -3.05
C PRO A 285 2.57 -24.49 -1.81
N GLU A 286 2.83 -25.79 -1.99
CA GLU A 286 3.19 -26.71 -0.92
C GLU A 286 4.56 -26.36 -0.33
N ARG A 287 5.51 -25.96 -1.18
CA ARG A 287 6.84 -25.52 -0.75
C ARG A 287 6.80 -24.19 -0.01
N LEU A 288 5.98 -23.24 -0.49
CA LEU A 288 5.74 -21.97 0.20
C LEU A 288 5.14 -22.20 1.59
N GLN A 289 4.16 -23.10 1.68
CA GLN A 289 3.51 -23.45 2.94
C GLN A 289 4.46 -24.16 3.92
N SER A 290 5.31 -25.06 3.42
CA SER A 290 6.31 -25.76 4.25
C SER A 290 7.33 -24.76 4.82
N ALA A 291 7.89 -23.89 3.98
CA ALA A 291 8.82 -22.85 4.41
C ALA A 291 8.18 -21.86 5.40
N TYR A 292 6.92 -21.51 5.16
CA TYR A 292 6.14 -20.65 6.06
C TYR A 292 5.96 -21.32 7.43
N LYS A 293 5.53 -22.59 7.46
CA LYS A 293 5.33 -23.36 8.71
C LYS A 293 6.61 -23.49 9.53
N GLN A 294 7.76 -23.57 8.86
CA GLN A 294 9.04 -23.68 9.53
C GLN A 294 9.52 -22.35 10.12
N ALA A 295 9.23 -21.25 9.45
CA ALA A 295 9.90 -19.97 9.69
C ALA A 295 9.01 -18.89 10.34
N HIS A 296 7.68 -18.94 10.16
CA HIS A 296 6.83 -17.86 10.67
C HIS A 296 6.42 -18.07 12.13
N PRO A 297 6.55 -17.05 13.02
CA PRO A 297 6.19 -17.17 14.44
C PRO A 297 4.71 -17.52 14.71
N ARG A 298 3.84 -17.30 13.74
CA ARG A 298 2.38 -17.60 13.79
C ARG A 298 1.98 -18.65 12.75
N ALA A 299 2.85 -19.60 12.43
CA ALA A 299 2.55 -20.69 11.50
C ALA A 299 1.55 -21.71 12.05
#